data_ea56c311ed3d4c8e78e2786b09c60f7b
#
_entry.id   ea56c311ed3d4c8e78e2786b09c60f7b
#
_cell.length_a   1.000
_cell.length_b   1.000
_cell.length_c   1.000
_cell.angle_alpha   90.00
_cell.angle_beta   90.00
_cell.angle_gamma   90.00
#
_symmetry.space_group_name_H-M   'P 1'
#
loop_
_entity.id
_entity.type
_entity.pdbx_description
1 polymer ?
#
loop_
_entity_poly.entity_id
_entity_poly.type
_entity_poly.pdbx_seq_one_letter_code
_entity_poly.pdbx_strand_id
1 'polypeptide(L)'
;RAVILAMGCRERPRGALNIPGTRPAGIYSAGAAQRLVNVEGLMPGRDVVILGSGDIGLIMARRMTLEGARVHAVAEVMPYSGGLKRNIVQCLEDFDIPLYLSTTVVDIHGRERLEAVTLAQVDGSRRPIPGTGRRIPCDTLLLSVGLLPENELSREAGVQMDSVTGGPVVSDDLSTSLSGVFACGNVLHVHDLVDFVSQEAAKAGENAAHYILSGQGETATVRLEGKNGVRYTVPQQLDPHHMADSVTVRFRVGQPYQKAALCVYTDGKLLRRVPKRILTPGEMEQFTLRREELPEGVRTVTFQIEEGEAK
;
A
#
# COMPACT_ATOMS: atom_id res chain seq x y z
N ARG A 1 23.82 11.06 18.53
CA ARG A 1 22.74 10.06 18.73
C ARG A 1 21.85 10.07 17.51
N ALA A 2 21.32 8.90 17.12
CA ALA A 2 20.33 8.78 16.06
C ALA A 2 19.12 7.95 16.52
N VAL A 3 17.98 8.14 15.87
CA VAL A 3 16.74 7.37 16.08
C VAL A 3 16.27 6.83 14.73
N ILE A 4 15.85 5.57 14.69
CA ILE A 4 15.24 4.98 13.51
C ILE A 4 13.79 4.64 13.83
N LEU A 5 12.86 5.25 13.09
CA LEU A 5 11.44 4.99 13.17
C LEU A 5 11.11 3.78 12.30
N ALA A 6 10.77 2.64 12.91
CA ALA A 6 10.50 1.37 12.24
C ALA A 6 9.26 0.69 12.82
N MET A 7 8.22 1.47 13.21
CA MET A 7 7.04 0.99 13.92
C MET A 7 6.07 0.18 13.06
N GLY A 8 6.28 0.12 11.74
CA GLY A 8 5.45 -0.65 10.83
C GLY A 8 4.07 -0.02 10.57
N CYS A 9 3.08 -0.88 10.39
CA CYS A 9 1.70 -0.48 10.10
C CYS A 9 0.70 -1.43 10.78
N ARG A 10 -0.55 -0.98 10.91
CA ARG A 10 -1.69 -1.80 11.35
C ARG A 10 -2.75 -1.89 10.28
N GLU A 11 -3.57 -2.92 10.34
CA GLU A 11 -4.74 -3.03 9.47
C GLU A 11 -5.79 -1.97 9.83
N ARG A 12 -6.47 -1.47 8.82
CA ARG A 12 -7.59 -0.54 9.02
C ARG A 12 -8.74 -1.26 9.73
N PRO A 13 -9.14 -0.83 10.94
CA PRO A 13 -10.17 -1.51 11.71
C PRO A 13 -11.58 -1.22 11.16
N ARG A 14 -12.54 -2.07 11.53
CA ARG A 14 -13.96 -1.89 11.16
C ARG A 14 -14.48 -0.48 11.48
N GLY A 15 -14.11 0.08 12.63
CA GLY A 15 -14.54 1.40 13.06
C GLY A 15 -14.22 2.53 12.09
N ALA A 16 -13.14 2.37 11.30
CA ALA A 16 -12.74 3.35 10.29
C ALA A 16 -13.55 3.25 8.98
N LEU A 17 -14.34 2.18 8.79
CA LEU A 17 -15.13 1.95 7.57
C LEU A 17 -16.56 2.47 7.68
N ASN A 18 -17.05 2.71 8.90
CA ASN A 18 -18.43 3.15 9.17
C ASN A 18 -19.51 2.31 8.48
N ILE A 19 -19.31 0.98 8.37
CA ILE A 19 -20.29 0.09 7.77
C ILE A 19 -21.53 0.06 8.66
N PRO A 20 -22.73 0.36 8.13
CA PRO A 20 -23.99 0.27 8.86
C PRO A 20 -24.30 -1.13 9.40
N GLY A 21 -25.27 -1.21 10.31
CA GLY A 21 -25.72 -2.46 10.89
C GLY A 21 -25.22 -2.72 12.30
N THR A 22 -25.38 -3.95 12.76
CA THR A 22 -25.07 -4.40 14.11
C THR A 22 -23.56 -4.62 14.32
N ARG A 23 -23.16 -4.90 15.55
CA ARG A 23 -21.73 -5.15 15.91
C ARG A 23 -21.56 -6.55 16.54
N PRO A 24 -21.88 -7.63 15.83
CA PRO A 24 -21.75 -8.98 16.32
C PRO A 24 -20.28 -9.45 16.35
N ALA A 25 -20.01 -10.57 17.02
CA ALA A 25 -18.78 -11.34 16.80
C ALA A 25 -18.72 -11.89 15.37
N GLY A 26 -17.53 -12.31 14.91
CA GLY A 26 -17.33 -12.86 13.55
C GLY A 26 -16.80 -11.86 12.52
N ILE A 27 -16.42 -10.64 12.94
CA ILE A 27 -15.81 -9.65 12.07
C ILE A 27 -14.36 -9.43 12.49
N TYR A 28 -13.42 -9.75 11.58
CA TYR A 28 -11.99 -9.70 11.85
C TYR A 28 -11.28 -8.91 10.74
N SER A 29 -10.13 -8.31 11.05
CA SER A 29 -9.20 -7.97 9.99
C SER A 29 -8.60 -9.25 9.40
N ALA A 30 -8.17 -9.20 8.14
CA ALA A 30 -7.64 -10.38 7.45
C ALA A 30 -6.38 -10.92 8.12
N GLY A 31 -5.49 -10.04 8.63
CA GLY A 31 -4.29 -10.44 9.37
C GLY A 31 -4.61 -11.02 10.75
N ALA A 32 -5.64 -10.52 11.45
CA ALA A 32 -6.09 -11.15 12.70
C ALA A 32 -6.61 -12.58 12.44
N ALA A 33 -7.40 -12.78 11.37
CA ALA A 33 -7.83 -14.11 10.95
C ALA A 33 -6.65 -14.99 10.54
N GLN A 34 -5.66 -14.44 9.85
CA GLN A 34 -4.43 -15.15 9.49
C GLN A 34 -3.68 -15.66 10.73
N ARG A 35 -3.55 -14.82 11.76
CA ARG A 35 -2.95 -15.22 13.02
C ARG A 35 -3.73 -16.35 13.68
N LEU A 36 -5.04 -16.24 13.79
CA LEU A 36 -5.89 -17.28 14.37
C LEU A 36 -5.67 -18.63 13.68
N VAL A 37 -5.71 -18.66 12.34
CA VAL A 37 -5.58 -19.88 11.56
C VAL A 37 -4.14 -20.43 11.60
N ASN A 38 -3.14 -19.58 11.31
CA ASN A 38 -1.77 -20.06 11.07
C ASN A 38 -0.94 -20.25 12.34
N VAL A 39 -1.24 -19.49 13.41
CA VAL A 39 -0.46 -19.51 14.65
C VAL A 39 -1.22 -20.21 15.78
N GLU A 40 -2.51 -19.87 15.93
CA GLU A 40 -3.31 -20.38 17.06
C GLU A 40 -4.05 -21.68 16.70
N GLY A 41 -4.12 -22.08 15.41
CA GLY A 41 -4.86 -23.26 14.95
C GLY A 41 -6.39 -23.13 15.12
N LEU A 42 -6.91 -21.90 15.14
CA LEU A 42 -8.33 -21.62 15.39
C LEU A 42 -9.01 -21.12 14.11
N MET A 43 -10.17 -21.68 13.81
CA MET A 43 -11.00 -21.23 12.69
C MET A 43 -11.89 -20.04 13.11
N PRO A 44 -11.79 -18.88 12.45
CA PRO A 44 -12.67 -17.72 12.74
C PRO A 44 -14.15 -17.99 12.48
N GLY A 45 -14.45 -18.84 11.48
CA GLY A 45 -15.76 -19.29 11.11
C GLY A 45 -15.74 -20.16 9.87
N ARG A 46 -16.92 -20.52 9.35
CA ARG A 46 -17.07 -21.48 8.25
C ARG A 46 -17.63 -20.89 6.97
N ASP A 47 -18.50 -19.92 7.08
CA ASP A 47 -19.12 -19.22 5.95
C ASP A 47 -18.61 -17.79 5.89
N VAL A 48 -17.70 -17.54 4.94
CA VAL A 48 -16.83 -16.35 4.94
C VAL A 48 -17.16 -15.43 3.77
N VAL A 49 -17.25 -14.14 4.04
CA VAL A 49 -17.17 -13.06 3.05
C VAL A 49 -15.94 -12.22 3.34
N ILE A 50 -15.24 -11.78 2.31
CA ILE A 50 -14.04 -10.94 2.44
C ILE A 50 -14.32 -9.59 1.80
N LEU A 51 -14.06 -8.50 2.50
CA LEU A 51 -14.11 -7.13 1.98
C LEU A 51 -12.69 -6.63 1.75
N GLY A 52 -12.42 -6.29 0.49
CA GLY A 52 -11.11 -5.87 -0.02
C GLY A 52 -10.33 -7.00 -0.68
N SER A 53 -9.77 -6.72 -1.84
CA SER A 53 -9.00 -7.65 -2.66
C SER A 53 -7.49 -7.39 -2.63
N GLY A 54 -6.98 -6.82 -1.54
CA GLY A 54 -5.55 -6.76 -1.27
C GLY A 54 -4.96 -8.15 -1.04
N ASP A 55 -3.64 -8.31 -1.15
CA ASP A 55 -2.97 -9.62 -1.09
C ASP A 55 -3.32 -10.43 0.15
N ILE A 56 -3.40 -9.81 1.33
CA ILE A 56 -3.76 -10.52 2.57
C ILE A 56 -5.17 -11.11 2.46
N GLY A 57 -6.14 -10.37 1.90
CA GLY A 57 -7.50 -10.84 1.68
C GLY A 57 -7.57 -12.01 0.70
N LEU A 58 -6.82 -11.93 -0.41
CA LEU A 58 -6.74 -13.00 -1.40
C LEU A 58 -6.10 -14.27 -0.81
N ILE A 59 -4.98 -14.12 -0.12
CA ILE A 59 -4.29 -15.22 0.55
C ILE A 59 -5.20 -15.87 1.59
N MET A 60 -5.95 -15.08 2.35
CA MET A 60 -6.89 -15.61 3.34
C MET A 60 -8.10 -16.27 2.70
N ALA A 61 -8.58 -15.83 1.53
CA ALA A 61 -9.62 -16.53 0.79
C ALA A 61 -9.20 -17.97 0.50
N ARG A 62 -8.01 -18.15 -0.07
CA ARG A 62 -7.41 -19.47 -0.32
C ARG A 62 -7.19 -20.23 0.98
N ARG A 63 -6.58 -19.61 1.99
CA ARG A 63 -6.24 -20.29 3.25
C ARG A 63 -7.48 -20.80 3.98
N MET A 64 -8.51 -19.99 4.13
CA MET A 64 -9.78 -20.39 4.75
C MET A 64 -10.42 -21.57 4.02
N THR A 65 -10.39 -21.55 2.67
CA THR A 65 -10.91 -22.65 1.85
C THR A 65 -10.14 -23.95 2.07
N LEU A 66 -8.82 -23.91 2.14
CA LEU A 66 -7.97 -25.08 2.42
C LEU A 66 -8.21 -25.66 3.82
N GLU A 67 -8.59 -24.85 4.79
CA GLU A 67 -8.97 -25.28 6.14
C GLU A 67 -10.45 -25.70 6.25
N GLY A 68 -11.16 -25.80 5.13
CA GLY A 68 -12.53 -26.32 5.07
C GLY A 68 -13.64 -25.29 5.28
N ALA A 69 -13.34 -24.00 5.26
CA ALA A 69 -14.37 -22.96 5.21
C ALA A 69 -14.88 -22.76 3.78
N ARG A 70 -16.08 -22.23 3.66
CA ARG A 70 -16.68 -21.79 2.39
C ARG A 70 -16.53 -20.27 2.25
N VAL A 71 -15.72 -19.83 1.31
CA VAL A 71 -15.60 -18.42 0.97
C VAL A 71 -16.64 -18.08 -0.12
N HIS A 72 -17.67 -17.33 0.24
CA HIS A 72 -18.80 -17.01 -0.65
C HIS A 72 -18.44 -15.93 -1.66
N ALA A 73 -17.60 -14.97 -1.28
CA ALA A 73 -17.22 -13.85 -2.13
C ALA A 73 -16.04 -13.07 -1.57
N VAL A 74 -15.29 -12.47 -2.47
CA VAL A 74 -14.44 -11.30 -2.21
C VAL A 74 -15.09 -10.09 -2.87
N ALA A 75 -15.33 -9.02 -2.11
CA ALA A 75 -15.89 -7.77 -2.60
C ALA A 75 -14.81 -6.68 -2.61
N GLU A 76 -14.71 -5.94 -3.71
CA GLU A 76 -13.75 -4.86 -3.90
C GLU A 76 -14.45 -3.59 -4.36
N VAL A 77 -14.24 -2.51 -3.62
CA VAL A 77 -14.86 -1.20 -3.90
C VAL A 77 -14.34 -0.56 -5.19
N MET A 78 -13.11 -0.88 -5.58
CA MET A 78 -12.51 -0.39 -6.82
C MET A 78 -12.96 -1.23 -8.02
N PRO A 79 -12.92 -0.68 -9.26
CA PRO A 79 -13.22 -1.44 -10.48
C PRO A 79 -12.08 -2.40 -10.89
N TYR A 80 -11.10 -2.59 -10.02
CA TYR A 80 -9.97 -3.51 -10.20
C TYR A 80 -9.50 -4.05 -8.84
N SER A 81 -8.85 -5.21 -8.84
CA SER A 81 -8.26 -5.78 -7.62
C SER A 81 -7.01 -5.00 -7.18
N GLY A 82 -6.86 -4.82 -5.88
CA GLY A 82 -5.66 -4.22 -5.27
C GLY A 82 -4.52 -5.21 -5.03
N GLY A 83 -4.74 -6.51 -5.22
CA GLY A 83 -3.72 -7.54 -5.03
C GLY A 83 -2.94 -7.86 -6.30
N LEU A 84 -1.83 -8.58 -6.13
CA LEU A 84 -0.99 -9.07 -7.23
C LEU A 84 -1.78 -10.03 -8.13
N LYS A 85 -1.59 -9.93 -9.44
CA LYS A 85 -2.31 -10.78 -10.40
C LYS A 85 -2.15 -12.28 -10.13
N ARG A 86 -0.96 -12.73 -9.73
CA ARG A 86 -0.71 -14.13 -9.35
C ARG A 86 -1.62 -14.58 -8.19
N ASN A 87 -1.88 -13.70 -7.22
CA ASN A 87 -2.73 -14.01 -6.08
C ASN A 87 -4.21 -14.05 -6.47
N ILE A 88 -4.65 -13.26 -7.45
CA ILE A 88 -6.01 -13.39 -8.01
C ILE A 88 -6.20 -14.79 -8.60
N VAL A 89 -5.28 -15.25 -9.45
CA VAL A 89 -5.35 -16.58 -10.05
C VAL A 89 -5.28 -17.67 -8.97
N GLN A 90 -4.20 -17.70 -8.20
CA GLN A 90 -3.91 -18.78 -7.26
C GLN A 90 -4.82 -18.83 -6.03
N CYS A 91 -5.45 -17.72 -5.67
CA CYS A 91 -6.27 -17.64 -4.47
C CYS A 91 -7.77 -17.56 -4.74
N LEU A 92 -8.19 -17.14 -5.92
CA LEU A 92 -9.60 -17.03 -6.26
C LEU A 92 -9.98 -17.92 -7.45
N GLU A 93 -9.32 -17.79 -8.61
CA GLU A 93 -9.68 -18.52 -9.82
C GLU A 93 -9.51 -20.03 -9.63
N ASP A 94 -8.38 -20.48 -9.05
CA ASP A 94 -8.11 -21.92 -8.78
C ASP A 94 -9.08 -22.54 -7.77
N PHE A 95 -9.85 -21.74 -7.04
CA PHE A 95 -10.82 -22.18 -6.01
C PHE A 95 -12.27 -21.78 -6.32
N ASP A 96 -12.55 -21.27 -7.51
CA ASP A 96 -13.87 -20.81 -7.95
C ASP A 96 -14.51 -19.78 -6.98
N ILE A 97 -13.68 -18.95 -6.32
CA ILE A 97 -14.13 -17.92 -5.40
C ILE A 97 -14.49 -16.65 -6.21
N PRO A 98 -15.74 -16.17 -6.16
CA PRO A 98 -16.14 -15.01 -6.95
C PRO A 98 -15.54 -13.71 -6.41
N LEU A 99 -15.00 -12.88 -7.32
CA LEU A 99 -14.56 -11.52 -7.06
C LEU A 99 -15.59 -10.53 -7.61
N TYR A 100 -16.19 -9.74 -6.72
CA TYR A 100 -17.13 -8.68 -7.10
C TYR A 100 -16.44 -7.33 -7.02
N LEU A 101 -16.09 -6.79 -8.19
CA LEU A 101 -15.51 -5.45 -8.33
C LEU A 101 -16.61 -4.37 -8.22
N SER A 102 -16.23 -3.13 -7.98
CA SER A 102 -17.15 -2.01 -7.75
C SER A 102 -18.25 -2.37 -6.76
N THR A 103 -17.91 -3.10 -5.69
CA THR A 103 -18.85 -3.67 -4.74
C THR A 103 -18.34 -3.51 -3.31
N THR A 104 -19.22 -3.17 -2.38
CA THR A 104 -18.87 -3.02 -0.96
C THR A 104 -19.92 -3.63 -0.03
N VAL A 105 -19.59 -3.82 1.24
CA VAL A 105 -20.55 -4.17 2.29
C VAL A 105 -21.29 -2.92 2.74
N VAL A 106 -22.62 -2.94 2.65
CA VAL A 106 -23.46 -1.82 3.02
C VAL A 106 -24.30 -2.06 4.27
N ASP A 107 -24.41 -3.31 4.73
CA ASP A 107 -25.10 -3.64 5.97
C ASP A 107 -24.58 -4.93 6.59
N ILE A 108 -24.63 -5.01 7.93
CA ILE A 108 -24.19 -6.15 8.75
C ILE A 108 -25.35 -6.63 9.58
N HIS A 109 -25.66 -7.94 9.48
CA HIS A 109 -26.78 -8.58 10.15
C HIS A 109 -26.29 -9.60 11.19
N GLY A 110 -27.02 -9.71 12.28
CA GLY A 110 -26.76 -10.62 13.40
C GLY A 110 -26.71 -9.86 14.71
N ARG A 111 -26.90 -10.54 15.83
CA ARG A 111 -26.88 -9.93 17.16
C ARG A 111 -25.67 -10.34 17.97
N GLU A 112 -25.56 -11.61 18.30
CA GLU A 112 -24.42 -12.17 19.03
C GLU A 112 -23.25 -12.48 18.09
N ARG A 113 -23.57 -13.09 16.97
CA ARG A 113 -22.62 -13.42 15.90
C ARG A 113 -23.18 -12.93 14.55
N LEU A 114 -22.28 -12.76 13.60
CA LEU A 114 -22.59 -12.43 12.22
C LEU A 114 -23.48 -13.54 11.62
N GLU A 115 -24.57 -13.16 10.97
CA GLU A 115 -25.50 -14.07 10.30
C GLU A 115 -25.56 -13.81 8.78
N ALA A 116 -25.28 -12.58 8.38
CA ALA A 116 -25.20 -12.21 6.97
C ALA A 116 -24.55 -10.83 6.80
N VAL A 117 -24.12 -10.53 5.59
CA VAL A 117 -23.80 -9.19 5.12
C VAL A 117 -24.63 -8.85 3.88
N THR A 118 -24.90 -7.55 3.66
CA THR A 118 -25.45 -7.07 2.39
C THR A 118 -24.35 -6.42 1.58
N LEU A 119 -24.08 -6.97 0.38
CA LEU A 119 -23.22 -6.36 -0.62
C LEU A 119 -24.04 -5.49 -1.55
N ALA A 120 -23.51 -4.34 -1.98
CA ALA A 120 -24.09 -3.52 -3.04
C ALA A 120 -23.03 -3.01 -4.00
N GLN A 121 -23.41 -2.80 -5.26
CA GLN A 121 -22.57 -2.14 -6.23
C GLN A 121 -22.37 -0.67 -5.85
N VAL A 122 -21.25 -0.11 -6.26
CA VAL A 122 -20.93 1.30 -6.08
C VAL A 122 -20.73 2.02 -7.41
N ASP A 123 -21.06 3.30 -7.43
CA ASP A 123 -20.81 4.19 -8.57
C ASP A 123 -19.32 4.63 -8.65
N GLY A 124 -18.98 5.44 -9.66
CA GLY A 124 -17.63 6.00 -9.84
C GLY A 124 -17.14 6.87 -8.69
N SER A 125 -18.05 7.35 -7.83
CA SER A 125 -17.75 8.07 -6.59
C SER A 125 -17.68 7.16 -5.36
N ARG A 126 -17.74 5.84 -5.57
CA ARG A 126 -17.74 4.79 -4.54
C ARG A 126 -18.96 4.87 -3.60
N ARG A 127 -20.09 5.42 -4.06
CA ARG A 127 -21.35 5.45 -3.32
C ARG A 127 -22.20 4.26 -3.69
N PRO A 128 -22.82 3.58 -2.71
CA PRO A 128 -23.72 2.44 -2.98
C PRO A 128 -24.87 2.83 -3.91
N ILE A 129 -25.14 2.00 -4.92
CA ILE A 129 -26.23 2.17 -5.87
C ILE A 129 -27.49 1.54 -5.26
N PRO A 130 -28.58 2.31 -5.05
CA PRO A 130 -29.83 1.80 -4.52
C PRO A 130 -30.39 0.64 -5.38
N GLY A 131 -30.96 -0.36 -4.72
CA GLY A 131 -31.58 -1.52 -5.40
C GLY A 131 -30.62 -2.62 -5.84
N THR A 132 -29.31 -2.45 -5.67
CA THR A 132 -28.31 -3.48 -6.02
C THR A 132 -27.93 -4.36 -4.84
N GLY A 133 -28.56 -4.17 -3.68
CA GLY A 133 -28.28 -4.89 -2.45
C GLY A 133 -28.53 -6.40 -2.58
N ARG A 134 -27.49 -7.21 -2.27
CA ARG A 134 -27.56 -8.67 -2.23
C ARG A 134 -27.14 -9.15 -0.86
N ARG A 135 -28.05 -9.79 -0.13
CA ARG A 135 -27.74 -10.42 1.16
C ARG A 135 -27.03 -11.75 0.94
N ILE A 136 -25.90 -11.93 1.64
CA ILE A 136 -25.11 -13.16 1.64
C ILE A 136 -25.07 -13.69 3.08
N PRO A 137 -25.66 -14.87 3.36
CA PRO A 137 -25.51 -15.54 4.65
C PRO A 137 -24.03 -15.87 4.89
N CYS A 138 -23.53 -15.51 6.06
CA CYS A 138 -22.16 -15.80 6.47
C CYS A 138 -22.02 -15.62 7.98
N ASP A 139 -21.10 -16.36 8.60
CA ASP A 139 -20.76 -16.25 10.01
C ASP A 139 -19.46 -15.46 10.27
N THR A 140 -18.77 -15.12 9.18
CA THR A 140 -17.48 -14.44 9.24
C THR A 140 -17.33 -13.41 8.12
N LEU A 141 -16.94 -12.18 8.49
CA LEU A 141 -16.52 -11.11 7.58
C LEU A 141 -15.05 -10.79 7.84
N LEU A 142 -14.20 -10.99 6.84
CA LEU A 142 -12.80 -10.57 6.88
C LEU A 142 -12.63 -9.21 6.19
N LEU A 143 -11.87 -8.32 6.82
CA LEU A 143 -11.59 -6.98 6.33
C LEU A 143 -10.14 -6.92 5.84
N SER A 144 -9.95 -6.73 4.53
CA SER A 144 -8.65 -6.51 3.88
C SER A 144 -8.65 -5.15 3.18
N VAL A 145 -8.90 -4.08 3.93
CA VAL A 145 -9.26 -2.75 3.42
C VAL A 145 -8.13 -1.73 3.56
N GLY A 146 -6.91 -2.20 3.51
CA GLY A 146 -5.69 -1.41 3.54
C GLY A 146 -5.04 -1.33 4.92
N LEU A 147 -3.84 -0.81 4.91
CA LEU A 147 -2.95 -0.66 6.04
C LEU A 147 -2.79 0.81 6.41
N LEU A 148 -2.56 1.08 7.68
CA LEU A 148 -2.31 2.41 8.23
C LEU A 148 -0.91 2.43 8.83
N PRO A 149 0.04 3.24 8.31
CA PRO A 149 1.35 3.42 8.93
C PRO A 149 1.24 3.95 10.36
N GLU A 150 2.00 3.35 11.29
CA GLU A 150 1.98 3.68 12.71
C GLU A 150 2.82 4.93 13.01
N ASN A 151 2.25 6.09 12.78
CA ASN A 151 2.95 7.38 12.81
C ASN A 151 2.48 8.33 13.91
N GLU A 152 1.87 7.86 14.97
CA GLU A 152 1.51 8.66 16.12
C GLU A 152 2.76 9.33 16.73
N LEU A 153 3.79 8.55 17.05
CA LEU A 153 5.05 9.05 17.60
C LEU A 153 5.79 9.99 16.64
N SER A 154 5.74 9.71 15.34
CA SER A 154 6.35 10.57 14.32
C SER A 154 5.72 11.98 14.33
N ARG A 155 4.38 12.03 14.43
CA ARG A 155 3.63 13.30 14.49
C ARG A 155 3.87 14.05 15.80
N GLU A 156 3.87 13.34 16.93
CA GLU A 156 4.15 13.94 18.26
C GLU A 156 5.56 14.52 18.31
N ALA A 157 6.53 13.87 17.67
CA ALA A 157 7.89 14.37 17.54
C ALA A 157 8.01 15.58 16.59
N GLY A 158 6.99 15.90 15.79
CA GLY A 158 7.01 17.00 14.83
C GLY A 158 7.68 16.66 13.50
N VAL A 159 7.79 15.37 13.14
CA VAL A 159 8.30 14.94 11.83
C VAL A 159 7.32 15.39 10.74
N GLN A 160 7.85 15.92 9.64
CA GLN A 160 7.03 16.27 8.47
C GLN A 160 6.49 15.00 7.82
N MET A 161 5.17 14.98 7.60
CA MET A 161 4.45 13.82 7.07
C MET A 161 4.02 14.04 5.63
N ASP A 162 4.14 12.98 4.81
CA ASP A 162 3.56 12.94 3.47
C ASP A 162 2.06 12.56 3.56
N SER A 163 1.22 13.34 2.89
CA SER A 163 -0.24 13.18 2.96
C SER A 163 -0.76 11.96 2.17
N VAL A 164 0.02 11.44 1.23
CA VAL A 164 -0.39 10.32 0.37
C VAL A 164 0.03 8.99 0.97
N THR A 165 1.29 8.86 1.41
CA THR A 165 1.77 7.65 2.07
C THR A 165 1.32 7.55 3.52
N GLY A 166 1.06 8.68 4.18
CA GLY A 166 0.82 8.77 5.62
C GLY A 166 2.08 8.53 6.46
N GLY A 167 3.24 8.38 5.81
CA GLY A 167 4.55 8.23 6.43
C GLY A 167 5.37 9.52 6.48
N PRO A 168 6.54 9.51 7.10
CA PRO A 168 7.48 10.63 7.07
C PRO A 168 7.91 11.03 5.66
N VAL A 169 8.14 12.32 5.44
CA VAL A 169 8.91 12.81 4.30
C VAL A 169 10.38 12.50 4.57
N VAL A 170 11.05 11.83 3.64
CA VAL A 170 12.46 11.42 3.80
C VAL A 170 13.32 11.84 2.62
N SER A 171 14.60 12.00 2.89
CA SER A 171 15.65 12.16 1.88
C SER A 171 16.15 10.80 1.37
N ASP A 172 17.04 10.81 0.40
CA ASP A 172 17.63 9.60 -0.20
C ASP A 172 18.42 8.74 0.79
N ASP A 173 18.89 9.31 1.89
CA ASP A 173 19.53 8.62 3.02
C ASP A 173 18.52 8.10 4.06
N LEU A 174 17.21 8.27 3.83
CA LEU A 174 16.10 7.95 4.73
C LEU A 174 16.03 8.84 6.00
N SER A 175 16.79 9.94 6.04
CA SER A 175 16.63 10.96 7.08
C SER A 175 15.31 11.70 6.93
N THR A 176 14.69 12.04 8.06
CA THR A 176 13.46 12.80 8.13
C THR A 176 13.73 14.31 8.23
N SER A 177 12.66 15.11 8.38
CA SER A 177 12.75 16.55 8.66
C SER A 177 13.42 16.89 10.00
N LEU A 178 13.63 15.90 10.88
CA LEU A 178 14.33 16.08 12.15
C LEU A 178 15.73 15.50 12.06
N SER A 179 16.73 16.32 12.37
CA SER A 179 18.13 15.91 12.36
C SER A 179 18.40 14.69 13.25
N GLY A 180 19.05 13.67 12.71
CA GLY A 180 19.36 12.43 13.39
C GLY A 180 18.17 11.47 13.54
N VAL A 181 17.02 11.74 12.90
CA VAL A 181 15.87 10.86 12.89
C VAL A 181 15.66 10.30 11.48
N PHE A 182 15.63 8.99 11.37
CA PHE A 182 15.47 8.22 10.14
C PHE A 182 14.15 7.43 10.17
N ALA A 183 13.62 7.05 9.00
CA ALA A 183 12.42 6.23 8.92
C ALA A 183 12.55 5.17 7.82
N CYS A 184 12.04 3.96 8.09
CA CYS A 184 12.08 2.85 7.13
C CYS A 184 10.94 1.84 7.34
N GLY A 185 10.67 1.05 6.30
CA GLY A 185 9.65 0.01 6.33
C GLY A 185 8.22 0.56 6.27
N ASN A 186 7.26 -0.22 6.76
CA ASN A 186 5.84 0.10 6.58
C ASN A 186 5.34 1.34 7.34
N VAL A 187 6.13 1.89 8.25
CA VAL A 187 5.84 3.21 8.86
C VAL A 187 6.09 4.34 7.86
N LEU A 188 7.04 4.16 6.92
CA LEU A 188 7.36 5.12 5.86
C LEU A 188 6.38 5.02 4.70
N HIS A 189 6.25 3.84 4.12
CA HIS A 189 5.24 3.48 3.12
C HIS A 189 5.02 1.97 3.09
N VAL A 190 3.83 1.53 2.72
CA VAL A 190 3.50 0.10 2.75
C VAL A 190 4.18 -0.63 1.58
N HIS A 191 4.96 -1.65 1.90
CA HIS A 191 5.67 -2.50 0.94
C HIS A 191 4.87 -3.75 0.56
N ASP A 192 5.16 -4.31 -0.63
CA ASP A 192 4.58 -5.57 -1.11
C ASP A 192 5.37 -6.78 -0.63
N LEU A 193 6.69 -6.64 -0.47
CA LEU A 193 7.61 -7.71 -0.12
C LEU A 193 8.47 -7.32 1.08
N VAL A 194 8.64 -8.27 2.00
CA VAL A 194 9.50 -8.08 3.18
C VAL A 194 10.98 -7.87 2.81
N ASP A 195 11.42 -8.38 1.66
CA ASP A 195 12.77 -8.15 1.14
C ASP A 195 13.07 -6.66 0.97
N PHE A 196 12.10 -5.89 0.45
CA PHE A 196 12.25 -4.44 0.29
C PHE A 196 12.26 -3.71 1.64
N VAL A 197 11.48 -4.18 2.60
CA VAL A 197 11.51 -3.67 3.99
C VAL A 197 12.89 -3.88 4.60
N SER A 198 13.47 -5.09 4.45
CA SER A 198 14.78 -5.44 4.99
C SER A 198 15.90 -4.62 4.36
N GLN A 199 15.88 -4.44 3.03
CA GLN A 199 16.85 -3.60 2.32
C GLN A 199 16.77 -2.13 2.77
N GLU A 200 15.57 -1.59 2.92
CA GLU A 200 15.36 -0.21 3.36
C GLU A 200 15.80 -0.03 4.81
N ALA A 201 15.50 -1.00 5.68
CA ALA A 201 15.93 -0.97 7.08
C ALA A 201 17.44 -1.05 7.24
N ALA A 202 18.14 -1.90 6.44
CA ALA A 202 19.59 -1.96 6.42
C ALA A 202 20.20 -0.61 6.02
N LYS A 203 19.68 0.01 4.95
CA LYS A 203 20.11 1.33 4.50
C LYS A 203 19.89 2.41 5.56
N ALA A 204 18.75 2.41 6.26
CA ALA A 204 18.49 3.34 7.35
C ALA A 204 19.47 3.17 8.51
N GLY A 205 19.83 1.92 8.83
CA GLY A 205 20.84 1.61 9.86
C GLY A 205 22.24 2.11 9.50
N GLU A 206 22.68 1.86 8.26
CA GLU A 206 23.96 2.34 7.73
C GLU A 206 24.04 3.88 7.74
N ASN A 207 22.99 4.54 7.27
CA ASN A 207 22.95 6.01 7.22
C ASN A 207 22.88 6.63 8.63
N ALA A 208 22.15 6.02 9.56
CA ALA A 208 22.13 6.45 10.96
C ALA A 208 23.52 6.30 11.63
N ALA A 209 24.26 5.22 11.33
CA ALA A 209 25.62 5.04 11.81
C ALA A 209 26.58 6.09 11.22
N HIS A 210 26.47 6.35 9.91
CA HIS A 210 27.25 7.39 9.24
C HIS A 210 26.98 8.78 9.85
N TYR A 211 25.73 9.12 10.09
CA TYR A 211 25.34 10.36 10.75
C TYR A 211 25.98 10.52 12.14
N ILE A 212 26.06 9.46 12.94
CA ILE A 212 26.68 9.48 14.27
C ILE A 212 28.18 9.75 14.17
N LEU A 213 28.86 9.21 13.15
CA LEU A 213 30.30 9.31 12.98
C LEU A 213 30.74 10.62 12.33
N SER A 214 29.99 11.11 11.35
CA SER A 214 30.41 12.24 10.50
C SER A 214 29.61 13.53 10.73
N GLY A 215 28.47 13.44 11.45
CA GLY A 215 27.52 14.54 11.58
C GLY A 215 26.68 14.74 10.32
N GLN A 216 25.86 15.78 10.33
CA GLN A 216 25.05 16.19 9.17
C GLN A 216 25.79 17.34 8.45
N GLY A 217 26.01 17.17 7.14
CA GLY A 217 26.52 18.24 6.28
C GLY A 217 25.42 19.25 5.88
N GLU A 218 25.83 20.31 5.19
CA GLU A 218 24.87 21.17 4.47
C GLU A 218 24.19 20.36 3.39
N THR A 219 22.85 20.36 3.35
CA THR A 219 22.06 19.58 2.42
C THR A 219 21.50 20.44 1.29
N ALA A 220 21.80 20.08 0.05
CA ALA A 220 21.10 20.62 -1.12
C ALA A 220 19.89 19.74 -1.41
N THR A 221 18.69 20.31 -1.38
CA THR A 221 17.47 19.53 -1.52
C THR A 221 16.91 19.62 -2.94
N VAL A 222 16.88 18.48 -3.63
CA VAL A 222 16.13 18.26 -4.87
C VAL A 222 14.83 17.56 -4.52
N ARG A 223 13.72 18.11 -4.97
CA ARG A 223 12.40 17.54 -4.73
C ARG A 223 12.08 16.43 -5.74
N LEU A 224 11.62 15.28 -5.25
CA LEU A 224 11.05 14.21 -6.06
C LEU A 224 9.54 14.24 -5.93
N GLU A 225 8.83 14.24 -7.05
CA GLU A 225 7.36 14.32 -7.04
C GLU A 225 6.72 13.40 -8.08
N GLY A 226 5.58 12.83 -7.71
CA GLY A 226 4.71 12.10 -8.61
C GLY A 226 3.64 13.02 -9.23
N LYS A 227 3.43 12.93 -10.55
CA LYS A 227 2.35 13.61 -11.29
C LYS A 227 1.69 12.65 -12.27
N ASN A 228 0.59 13.02 -12.85
CA ASN A 228 -0.05 12.36 -13.99
C ASN A 228 -0.01 10.83 -13.91
N GLY A 229 -0.67 10.26 -12.87
CA GLY A 229 -0.73 8.81 -12.70
C GLY A 229 0.24 8.23 -11.69
N VAL A 230 1.32 8.92 -11.31
CA VAL A 230 2.17 8.55 -10.17
C VAL A 230 1.62 9.20 -8.90
N ARG A 231 1.29 8.39 -7.89
CA ARG A 231 0.63 8.89 -6.67
C ARG A 231 1.59 9.57 -5.70
N TYR A 232 2.78 9.03 -5.55
CA TYR A 232 3.83 9.48 -4.63
C TYR A 232 5.18 8.91 -5.06
N THR A 233 6.24 9.46 -4.52
CA THR A 233 7.61 8.92 -4.61
C THR A 233 8.18 8.76 -3.20
N VAL A 234 9.02 7.76 -2.98
CA VAL A 234 9.86 7.60 -1.79
C VAL A 234 11.26 7.23 -2.26
N PRO A 235 12.29 8.03 -1.91
CA PRO A 235 12.24 9.26 -1.12
C PRO A 235 11.50 10.40 -1.83
N GLN A 236 11.12 11.43 -1.08
CA GLN A 236 10.53 12.67 -1.61
C GLN A 236 11.57 13.76 -1.87
N GLN A 237 12.76 13.57 -1.35
CA GLN A 237 13.87 14.51 -1.47
C GLN A 237 15.16 13.73 -1.73
N LEU A 238 16.15 14.39 -2.33
CA LEU A 238 17.50 13.88 -2.44
C LEU A 238 18.53 15.01 -2.35
N ASP A 239 19.73 14.67 -1.94
CA ASP A 239 20.87 15.56 -1.93
C ASP A 239 21.89 15.13 -2.99
N PRO A 240 21.98 15.83 -4.14
CA PRO A 240 22.88 15.44 -5.23
C PRO A 240 24.37 15.44 -4.84
N HIS A 241 24.74 16.18 -3.77
CA HIS A 241 26.13 16.28 -3.34
C HIS A 241 26.57 15.11 -2.44
N HIS A 242 25.63 14.58 -1.65
CA HIS A 242 25.91 13.53 -0.67
C HIS A 242 25.27 12.18 -1.00
N MET A 243 24.35 12.12 -1.98
CA MET A 243 23.73 10.85 -2.39
C MET A 243 24.78 9.83 -2.86
N ALA A 244 24.49 8.55 -2.70
CA ALA A 244 25.24 7.47 -3.32
C ALA A 244 25.26 7.59 -4.85
N ASP A 245 26.02 6.78 -5.57
CA ASP A 245 26.05 6.81 -7.04
C ASP A 245 24.69 6.63 -7.69
N SER A 246 23.75 6.02 -6.96
CA SER A 246 22.36 5.90 -7.37
C SER A 246 21.41 5.81 -6.17
N VAL A 247 20.18 6.23 -6.40
CA VAL A 247 19.06 6.07 -5.46
C VAL A 247 17.93 5.29 -6.12
N THR A 248 17.33 4.35 -5.38
CA THR A 248 16.11 3.67 -5.81
C THR A 248 14.90 4.49 -5.37
N VAL A 249 14.19 5.05 -6.34
CA VAL A 249 12.93 5.75 -6.11
C VAL A 249 11.79 4.75 -6.25
N ARG A 250 10.99 4.57 -5.20
CA ARG A 250 9.81 3.71 -5.17
C ARG A 250 8.55 4.55 -5.31
N PHE A 251 7.56 4.03 -6.03
CA PHE A 251 6.31 4.74 -6.27
C PHE A 251 5.17 3.76 -6.56
N ARG A 252 3.93 4.24 -6.51
CA ARG A 252 2.75 3.52 -7.00
C ARG A 252 1.97 4.37 -7.97
N VAL A 253 1.29 3.70 -8.90
CA VAL A 253 0.37 4.36 -9.83
C VAL A 253 -1.03 4.51 -9.22
N GLY A 254 -1.82 5.46 -9.74
CA GLY A 254 -3.16 5.77 -9.24
C GLY A 254 -4.26 4.88 -9.80
N GLN A 255 -4.03 4.27 -10.96
CA GLN A 255 -4.95 3.38 -11.68
C GLN A 255 -4.16 2.37 -12.51
N PRO A 256 -4.80 1.29 -13.00
CA PRO A 256 -4.14 0.37 -13.92
C PRO A 256 -3.81 1.04 -15.27
N TYR A 257 -2.64 0.75 -15.80
CA TYR A 257 -2.19 1.19 -17.11
C TYR A 257 -1.75 -0.02 -17.95
N GLN A 258 -2.03 0.03 -19.25
CA GLN A 258 -1.54 -0.93 -20.23
C GLN A 258 -0.82 -0.17 -21.35
N LYS A 259 0.34 -0.69 -21.79
CA LYS A 259 1.15 -0.09 -22.86
C LYS A 259 1.44 1.41 -22.60
N ALA A 260 1.93 1.72 -21.41
CA ALA A 260 2.29 3.07 -20.97
C ALA A 260 3.80 3.21 -20.84
N ALA A 261 4.26 4.40 -20.52
CA ALA A 261 5.66 4.65 -20.19
C ALA A 261 5.77 5.44 -18.88
N LEU A 262 6.72 5.04 -18.03
CA LEU A 262 7.21 5.90 -16.98
C LEU A 262 8.14 6.95 -17.61
N CYS A 263 7.79 8.20 -17.47
CA CYS A 263 8.58 9.34 -17.91
C CYS A 263 9.12 10.09 -16.70
N VAL A 264 10.43 10.29 -16.67
CA VAL A 264 11.14 11.02 -15.61
C VAL A 264 11.68 12.31 -16.18
N TYR A 265 11.40 13.42 -15.52
CA TYR A 265 11.77 14.76 -15.94
C TYR A 265 12.63 15.43 -14.89
N THR A 266 13.61 16.24 -15.32
CA THR A 266 14.38 17.15 -14.47
C THR A 266 14.01 18.59 -14.87
N ASP A 267 13.44 19.36 -13.95
CA ASP A 267 12.96 20.74 -14.19
C ASP A 267 12.14 20.89 -15.49
N GLY A 268 11.25 19.91 -15.76
CA GLY A 268 10.40 19.88 -16.94
C GLY A 268 11.05 19.34 -18.23
N LYS A 269 12.36 19.02 -18.23
CA LYS A 269 13.05 18.41 -19.36
C LYS A 269 13.07 16.89 -19.21
N LEU A 270 12.68 16.16 -20.24
CA LEU A 270 12.69 14.69 -20.22
C LEU A 270 14.11 14.16 -20.01
N LEU A 271 14.27 13.40 -18.92
CA LEU A 271 15.50 12.70 -18.58
C LEU A 271 15.49 11.28 -19.17
N ARG A 272 14.41 10.53 -18.87
CA ARG A 272 14.30 9.12 -19.29
C ARG A 272 12.84 8.73 -19.51
N ARG A 273 12.62 7.89 -20.54
CA ARG A 273 11.34 7.25 -20.85
C ARG A 273 11.51 5.73 -20.80
N VAL A 274 10.75 5.08 -19.93
CA VAL A 274 10.84 3.63 -19.69
C VAL A 274 9.50 2.99 -20.05
N PRO A 275 9.42 2.22 -21.15
CA PRO A 275 8.20 1.52 -21.54
C PRO A 275 7.77 0.53 -20.45
N LYS A 276 6.47 0.51 -20.14
CA LYS A 276 5.85 -0.40 -19.19
C LYS A 276 4.68 -1.11 -19.86
N ARG A 277 4.71 -2.43 -19.83
CA ARG A 277 3.65 -3.25 -20.42
C ARG A 277 2.36 -3.16 -19.61
N ILE A 278 2.49 -3.25 -18.29
CA ILE A 278 1.40 -3.18 -17.32
C ILE A 278 1.93 -2.46 -16.09
N LEU A 279 1.10 -1.59 -15.53
CA LEU A 279 1.29 -0.98 -14.21
C LEU A 279 -0.01 -1.13 -13.44
N THR A 280 0.06 -1.51 -12.17
CA THR A 280 -1.11 -1.67 -11.31
C THR A 280 -0.93 -0.95 -9.97
N PRO A 281 -1.99 -0.38 -9.38
CA PRO A 281 -1.89 0.30 -8.08
C PRO A 281 -1.45 -0.61 -6.93
N GLY A 282 -1.70 -1.92 -7.06
CA GLY A 282 -1.32 -2.93 -6.07
C GLY A 282 0.17 -3.25 -6.06
N GLU A 283 0.90 -2.96 -7.15
CA GLU A 283 2.33 -3.25 -7.29
C GLU A 283 3.17 -2.00 -7.07
N MET A 284 4.24 -2.15 -6.27
CA MET A 284 5.22 -1.09 -6.06
C MET A 284 6.22 -1.09 -7.20
N GLU A 285 6.29 0.02 -7.89
CA GLU A 285 7.27 0.28 -8.95
C GLU A 285 8.57 0.85 -8.39
N GLN A 286 9.65 0.59 -9.10
CA GLN A 286 10.98 1.08 -8.76
C GLN A 286 11.66 1.71 -9.97
N PHE A 287 12.40 2.79 -9.72
CA PHE A 287 13.25 3.45 -10.70
C PHE A 287 14.60 3.77 -10.06
N THR A 288 15.69 3.39 -10.72
CA THR A 288 17.03 3.75 -10.27
C THR A 288 17.45 5.05 -10.94
N LEU A 289 17.59 6.09 -10.13
CA LEU A 289 18.10 7.40 -10.54
C LEU A 289 19.58 7.47 -10.20
N ARG A 290 20.44 7.73 -11.20
CA ARG A 290 21.88 7.84 -11.02
C ARG A 290 22.27 9.29 -10.78
N ARG A 291 23.29 9.52 -9.93
CA ARG A 291 23.82 10.84 -9.66
C ARG A 291 24.29 11.54 -10.95
N GLU A 292 25.01 10.82 -11.81
CA GLU A 292 25.53 11.32 -13.09
C GLU A 292 24.46 11.78 -14.09
N GLU A 293 23.21 11.36 -13.91
CA GLU A 293 22.09 11.75 -14.75
C GLU A 293 21.44 13.07 -14.33
N LEU A 294 21.74 13.55 -13.13
CA LEU A 294 21.18 14.78 -12.59
C LEU A 294 21.94 16.00 -13.15
N PRO A 295 21.24 16.94 -13.82
CA PRO A 295 21.87 18.20 -14.24
C PRO A 295 22.32 19.01 -13.02
N GLU A 296 23.39 19.77 -13.19
CA GLU A 296 23.84 20.72 -12.18
C GLU A 296 22.74 21.76 -11.90
N GLY A 297 22.48 22.01 -10.61
CA GLY A 297 21.47 22.98 -10.18
C GLY A 297 20.03 22.53 -10.36
N VAL A 298 19.77 21.24 -10.64
CA VAL A 298 18.40 20.68 -10.69
C VAL A 298 17.66 20.91 -9.36
N ARG A 299 16.38 21.26 -9.46
CA ARG A 299 15.51 21.51 -8.30
C ARG A 299 14.43 20.47 -8.11
N THR A 300 13.96 19.89 -9.23
CA THR A 300 12.81 18.98 -9.20
C THR A 300 13.03 17.82 -10.15
N VAL A 301 12.74 16.60 -9.67
CA VAL A 301 12.63 15.41 -10.50
C VAL A 301 11.17 14.95 -10.45
N THR A 302 10.51 14.95 -11.60
CA THR A 302 9.08 14.58 -11.72
C THR A 302 8.93 13.22 -12.36
N PHE A 303 8.15 12.35 -11.73
CA PHE A 303 7.77 11.03 -12.22
C PHE A 303 6.33 11.06 -12.69
N GLN A 304 6.07 10.65 -13.92
CA GLN A 304 4.70 10.61 -14.47
C GLN A 304 4.50 9.44 -15.42
N ILE A 305 3.24 9.03 -15.59
CA ILE A 305 2.85 8.01 -16.54
C ILE A 305 2.29 8.68 -17.79
N GLU A 306 2.78 8.27 -18.93
CA GLU A 306 2.26 8.67 -20.23
C GLU A 306 1.64 7.47 -20.94
N GLU A 307 0.38 7.59 -21.28
CA GLU A 307 -0.31 6.65 -22.16
C GLU A 307 0.06 6.98 -23.61
N GLY A 308 0.39 5.99 -24.40
CA GLY A 308 0.72 6.18 -25.80
C GLY A 308 1.48 5.00 -26.37
N GLU A 309 1.35 4.81 -27.66
CA GLU A 309 1.88 3.69 -28.41
C GLU A 309 3.30 3.31 -27.97
N ALA A 310 3.43 2.19 -27.26
CA ALA A 310 4.70 1.48 -27.22
C ALA A 310 4.96 0.97 -28.64
N LYS A 311 5.78 1.74 -29.41
CA LYS A 311 6.34 1.24 -30.67
C LYS A 311 7.27 0.09 -30.38
#